data_f6dff6ede9e89022291210c0181fe839
#
_entry.id   f6dff6ede9e89022291210c0181fe839
#
_cell.length_a   1.000
_cell.length_b   1.000
_cell.length_c   1.000
_cell.angle_alpha   90.00
_cell.angle_beta   90.00
_cell.angle_gamma   90.00
#
_symmetry.space_group_name_H-M   'P 1'
#
loop_
_entity.id
_entity.type
_entity.pdbx_description
1 polymer ?
#
loop_
_entity_poly.entity_id
_entity_poly.type
_entity_poly.pdbx_seq_one_letter_code
_entity_poly.pdbx_strand_id
1 'polypeptide(L)'
;MKKSTWIKSLILLGMLAVLPPYFCQVPKNSGATAMPGHLALTWTGDPATTTTITWRTDSTVTTGVVEYQKGDTLSKKARQGNAVARDFVTDQGATRLFTCTLTDLSPNAEYSYRVGDGTHWSDPSKFSTARRNASAFKFLVFGDSQSPVGGDNPYGLWRKTVHNAFSANPDAKFMVNVGDLVDYGQMEAHWNAWFDAAKGVVDRIPEMAVLGNHEYYGSRDMTRPQYWAAQWVLPQNGPEELKGQVYSYDYGPVHIVVLNSQVEEQKSRGDILAIQKPWLEADLAASKAKWKIVFFHKPPYTIYPGRINEDIKAAFCPIMEKYGVDLVFNAHDHGVARTYPIKAGALMKKPSEGIIYYISGRSGAKAYPAVKKMDFNTMFYNPVEQPNYFVVDVTEYKITIKTVMQDGTILDVFFIDKEKNISSDVMK
;
A
#
# COMPACT_ATOMS: atom_id res chain seq x y z
N MET A 1 -22.01 -85.15 -32.13
CA MET A 1 -20.65 -85.21 -31.62
C MET A 1 -19.93 -83.96 -32.07
N LYS A 2 -19.78 -82.96 -31.17
CA LYS A 2 -19.05 -81.72 -31.43
C LYS A 2 -17.98 -81.59 -30.32
N LYS A 3 -16.71 -81.60 -30.72
CA LYS A 3 -15.57 -81.41 -29.84
C LYS A 3 -15.41 -79.91 -29.50
N SER A 4 -15.42 -79.63 -28.22
CA SER A 4 -15.12 -78.29 -27.67
C SER A 4 -13.60 -78.15 -27.44
N THR A 5 -12.98 -77.15 -28.09
CA THR A 5 -11.60 -76.83 -27.96
C THR A 5 -11.48 -75.67 -26.95
N TRP A 6 -10.82 -75.92 -25.83
CA TRP A 6 -10.49 -74.87 -24.80
C TRP A 6 -9.22 -74.16 -25.19
N ILE A 7 -9.32 -72.89 -25.46
CA ILE A 7 -8.19 -71.98 -25.64
C ILE A 7 -7.84 -71.42 -24.24
N LYS A 8 -6.67 -71.76 -23.73
CA LYS A 8 -6.12 -71.13 -22.51
C LYS A 8 -5.50 -69.77 -22.89
N SER A 9 -6.12 -68.69 -22.50
CA SER A 9 -5.51 -67.36 -22.58
C SER A 9 -4.54 -67.13 -21.41
N LEU A 10 -3.29 -66.99 -21.72
CA LEU A 10 -2.25 -66.54 -20.80
C LEU A 10 -2.37 -65.01 -20.62
N ILE A 11 -2.76 -64.58 -19.42
CA ILE A 11 -2.73 -63.18 -19.09
C ILE A 11 -1.31 -62.83 -18.59
N LEU A 12 -0.56 -62.13 -19.40
CA LEU A 12 0.73 -61.55 -19.01
C LEU A 12 0.45 -60.29 -18.20
N LEU A 13 0.61 -60.33 -16.89
CA LEU A 13 0.58 -59.14 -16.03
C LEU A 13 1.89 -58.38 -16.24
N GLY A 14 1.88 -57.37 -17.09
CA GLY A 14 2.98 -56.39 -17.16
C GLY A 14 2.96 -55.46 -15.94
N MET A 15 3.89 -55.66 -15.02
CA MET A 15 4.19 -54.65 -13.99
C MET A 15 4.75 -53.38 -14.65
N LEU A 16 3.89 -52.39 -14.87
CA LEU A 16 4.36 -51.02 -15.12
C LEU A 16 4.97 -50.49 -13.82
N ALA A 17 6.29 -50.45 -13.73
CA ALA A 17 6.99 -49.70 -12.72
C ALA A 17 6.71 -48.21 -12.94
N VAL A 18 5.79 -47.63 -12.16
CA VAL A 18 5.57 -46.19 -12.10
C VAL A 18 6.80 -45.60 -11.39
N LEU A 19 7.75 -45.12 -12.17
CA LEU A 19 8.83 -44.29 -11.64
C LEU A 19 8.20 -43.02 -11.05
N PRO A 20 8.52 -42.64 -9.81
CA PRO A 20 8.03 -41.36 -9.28
C PRO A 20 8.52 -40.22 -10.18
N PRO A 21 7.70 -39.20 -10.46
CA PRO A 21 8.16 -38.07 -11.22
C PRO A 21 9.34 -37.44 -10.49
N TYR A 22 10.50 -37.47 -11.11
CA TYR A 22 11.61 -36.63 -10.70
C TYR A 22 11.16 -35.18 -10.88
N PHE A 23 10.61 -34.56 -9.83
CA PHE A 23 10.54 -33.12 -9.74
C PHE A 23 11.97 -32.63 -9.70
N CYS A 24 12.46 -32.20 -10.87
CA CYS A 24 13.65 -31.39 -10.94
C CYS A 24 13.34 -30.12 -10.14
N GLN A 25 13.76 -30.09 -8.88
CA GLN A 25 13.69 -28.88 -8.07
C GLN A 25 14.66 -27.90 -8.73
N VAL A 26 14.14 -27.03 -9.59
CA VAL A 26 14.87 -25.83 -9.99
C VAL A 26 15.26 -25.15 -8.66
N PRO A 27 16.53 -24.80 -8.45
CA PRO A 27 16.95 -24.12 -7.25
C PRO A 27 16.08 -22.86 -7.11
N LYS A 28 15.21 -22.80 -6.10
CA LYS A 28 14.38 -21.66 -5.84
C LYS A 28 15.27 -20.56 -5.31
N ASN A 29 15.51 -19.53 -6.13
CA ASN A 29 16.28 -18.36 -5.73
C ASN A 29 15.30 -17.23 -5.39
N SER A 30 15.19 -16.91 -4.10
CA SER A 30 14.35 -15.81 -3.61
C SER A 30 14.81 -14.42 -4.09
N GLY A 31 15.94 -14.33 -4.79
CA GLY A 31 16.57 -13.06 -5.13
C GLY A 31 17.20 -12.34 -3.92
N ALA A 32 17.03 -12.89 -2.71
CA ALA A 32 17.68 -12.38 -1.52
C ALA A 32 19.16 -12.81 -1.48
N THR A 33 20.01 -11.92 -1.02
CA THR A 33 21.43 -12.14 -0.77
C THR A 33 21.78 -11.64 0.63
N ALA A 34 23.03 -11.79 1.05
CA ALA A 34 23.49 -11.18 2.30
C ALA A 34 23.43 -9.65 2.26
N MET A 35 23.42 -9.04 1.06
CA MET A 35 23.21 -7.60 0.92
C MET A 35 21.74 -7.21 1.21
N PRO A 36 21.51 -6.14 1.99
CA PRO A 36 20.16 -5.67 2.28
C PRO A 36 19.38 -5.28 1.00
N GLY A 37 18.17 -5.81 0.88
CA GLY A 37 17.19 -5.47 -0.14
C GLY A 37 15.83 -5.16 0.47
N HIS A 38 14.82 -4.78 -0.33
CA HIS A 38 13.47 -4.39 0.11
C HIS A 38 13.49 -3.38 1.26
N LEU A 39 14.37 -2.39 1.15
CA LEU A 39 14.50 -1.35 2.16
C LEU A 39 13.31 -0.40 2.09
N ALA A 40 12.60 -0.25 3.21
CA ALA A 40 11.42 0.60 3.31
C ALA A 40 11.38 1.36 4.63
N LEU A 41 10.77 2.53 4.59
CA LEU A 41 10.43 3.34 5.74
C LEU A 41 8.94 3.32 6.00
N THR A 42 8.56 3.25 7.27
CA THR A 42 7.19 3.39 7.75
C THR A 42 7.18 4.14 9.08
N TRP A 43 5.99 4.44 9.61
CA TRP A 43 5.82 4.87 10.99
C TRP A 43 5.00 3.86 11.78
N THR A 44 5.43 3.58 13.00
CA THR A 44 4.67 2.84 14.01
C THR A 44 4.33 3.71 15.23
N GLY A 45 4.89 4.90 15.29
CA GLY A 45 4.72 5.88 16.36
C GLY A 45 4.74 7.32 15.83
N ASP A 46 5.05 8.29 16.70
CA ASP A 46 5.07 9.72 16.36
C ASP A 46 6.04 10.02 15.21
N PRO A 47 5.58 10.51 14.06
CA PRO A 47 6.43 10.87 12.91
C PRO A 47 7.50 11.93 13.21
N ALA A 48 7.32 12.71 14.27
CA ALA A 48 8.28 13.74 14.66
C ALA A 48 9.50 13.18 15.38
N THR A 49 9.41 12.01 15.98
CA THR A 49 10.44 11.45 16.86
C THR A 49 10.80 10.01 16.59
N THR A 50 10.11 9.36 15.62
CA THR A 50 10.32 7.95 15.30
C THR A 50 10.42 7.70 13.79
N THR A 51 11.07 6.61 13.41
CA THR A 51 11.06 6.05 12.05
C THR A 51 11.25 4.54 12.17
N THR A 52 10.44 3.76 11.48
CA THR A 52 10.61 2.31 11.39
C THR A 52 11.23 1.97 10.04
N ILE A 53 12.29 1.17 10.07
CA ILE A 53 13.06 0.75 8.91
C ILE A 53 12.95 -0.76 8.80
N THR A 54 12.55 -1.26 7.65
CA THR A 54 12.50 -2.70 7.33
C THR A 54 13.40 -3.00 6.16
N TRP A 55 14.01 -4.19 6.16
CA TRP A 55 14.77 -4.70 5.04
C TRP A 55 14.81 -6.23 5.04
N ARG A 56 15.25 -6.81 3.95
CA ARG A 56 15.35 -8.25 3.74
C ARG A 56 16.77 -8.64 3.37
N THR A 57 17.22 -9.81 3.85
CA THR A 57 18.41 -10.53 3.37
C THR A 57 18.08 -11.99 3.11
N ASP A 58 19.04 -12.78 2.64
CA ASP A 58 18.93 -14.23 2.73
C ASP A 58 19.00 -14.72 4.19
N SER A 59 18.72 -16.00 4.41
CA SER A 59 18.64 -16.59 5.75
C SER A 59 20.00 -16.78 6.43
N THR A 60 21.12 -16.54 5.75
CA THR A 60 22.47 -16.70 6.33
C THR A 60 22.84 -15.54 7.27
N VAL A 61 22.25 -14.35 7.03
CA VAL A 61 22.44 -13.18 7.88
C VAL A 61 21.58 -13.30 9.13
N THR A 62 22.20 -13.34 10.31
CA THR A 62 21.50 -13.61 11.58
C THR A 62 21.26 -12.37 12.43
N THR A 63 21.98 -11.29 12.19
CA THR A 63 21.88 -10.03 12.94
C THR A 63 21.68 -8.86 11.98
N GLY A 64 21.00 -7.83 12.45
CA GLY A 64 20.78 -6.61 11.68
C GLY A 64 20.98 -5.36 12.53
N VAL A 65 21.55 -4.35 11.92
CA VAL A 65 21.80 -3.05 12.57
C VAL A 65 21.51 -1.91 11.60
N VAL A 66 20.98 -0.81 12.13
CA VAL A 66 20.86 0.46 11.43
C VAL A 66 21.95 1.39 11.98
N GLU A 67 22.82 1.90 11.13
CA GLU A 67 23.65 3.05 11.46
C GLU A 67 22.95 4.32 11.00
N TYR A 68 22.84 5.31 11.88
CA TYR A 68 22.16 6.56 11.56
C TYR A 68 22.81 7.77 12.26
N GLN A 69 22.73 8.91 11.61
CA GLN A 69 23.28 10.17 12.10
C GLN A 69 22.45 11.34 11.59
N LYS A 70 22.21 12.32 12.46
CA LYS A 70 21.59 13.59 12.06
C LYS A 70 22.53 14.34 11.11
N GLY A 71 21.99 14.79 9.97
CA GLY A 71 22.72 15.50 8.91
C GLY A 71 22.96 14.63 7.67
N ASP A 72 23.78 15.15 6.76
CA ASP A 72 23.88 14.68 5.38
C ASP A 72 24.80 13.47 5.17
N THR A 73 25.59 13.11 6.16
CA THR A 73 26.61 12.07 6.03
C THR A 73 26.68 11.17 7.25
N LEU A 74 27.06 9.91 7.04
CA LEU A 74 27.44 9.00 8.10
C LEU A 74 28.92 9.14 8.41
N SER A 75 29.28 9.21 9.69
CA SER A 75 30.66 9.23 10.18
C SER A 75 30.88 8.12 11.22
N LYS A 76 32.11 7.99 11.72
CA LYS A 76 32.44 7.07 12.83
C LYS A 76 31.66 7.37 14.13
N LYS A 77 30.94 8.50 14.19
CA LYS A 77 30.08 8.88 15.33
C LYS A 77 28.60 8.53 15.10
N ALA A 78 28.28 7.80 14.03
CA ALA A 78 26.92 7.33 13.79
C ALA A 78 26.41 6.50 14.97
N ARG A 79 25.16 6.74 15.35
CA ARG A 79 24.45 5.91 16.34
C ARG A 79 24.05 4.60 15.69
N GLN A 80 23.82 3.59 16.50
CA GLN A 80 23.34 2.30 16.03
C GLN A 80 22.01 1.95 16.68
N GLY A 81 21.12 1.35 15.89
CA GLY A 81 19.87 0.74 16.31
C GLY A 81 19.88 -0.75 15.96
N ASN A 82 19.62 -1.61 16.94
CA ASN A 82 19.54 -3.05 16.70
C ASN A 82 18.19 -3.42 16.09
N ALA A 83 18.21 -4.29 15.09
CA ALA A 83 17.01 -4.78 14.45
C ALA A 83 16.54 -6.08 15.08
N VAL A 84 15.23 -6.27 15.05
CA VAL A 84 14.58 -7.57 15.30
C VAL A 84 14.59 -8.35 14.01
N ALA A 85 15.11 -9.58 14.05
CA ALA A 85 15.16 -10.50 12.92
C ALA A 85 13.97 -11.46 12.94
N ARG A 86 13.39 -11.75 11.77
CA ARG A 86 12.31 -12.72 11.60
C ARG A 86 12.52 -13.54 10.33
N ASP A 87 12.48 -14.86 10.46
CA ASP A 87 12.51 -15.75 9.31
C ASP A 87 11.22 -15.64 8.52
N PHE A 88 11.34 -15.61 7.20
CA PHE A 88 10.21 -15.61 6.30
C PHE A 88 10.47 -16.55 5.12
N VAL A 89 9.59 -17.54 4.97
CA VAL A 89 9.69 -18.50 3.88
C VAL A 89 8.81 -18.04 2.74
N THR A 90 9.42 -17.74 1.60
CA THR A 90 8.75 -17.34 0.37
C THR A 90 8.43 -18.56 -0.51
N ASP A 91 7.72 -18.37 -1.62
CA ASP A 91 7.53 -19.38 -2.66
C ASP A 91 8.86 -19.74 -3.37
N GLN A 92 9.89 -18.91 -3.25
CA GLN A 92 11.20 -19.05 -3.88
C GLN A 92 12.33 -19.38 -2.90
N GLY A 93 12.04 -19.53 -1.61
CA GLY A 93 13.03 -19.92 -0.61
C GLY A 93 12.95 -19.13 0.68
N ALA A 94 13.81 -19.48 1.63
CA ALA A 94 13.89 -18.80 2.92
C ALA A 94 14.62 -17.46 2.81
N THR A 95 14.06 -16.45 3.47
CA THR A 95 14.66 -15.12 3.61
C THR A 95 14.62 -14.69 5.07
N ARG A 96 15.32 -13.63 5.42
CA ARG A 96 15.23 -13.00 6.74
C ARG A 96 14.87 -11.55 6.62
N LEU A 97 13.87 -11.17 7.38
CA LEU A 97 13.37 -9.80 7.49
C LEU A 97 13.93 -9.18 8.77
N PHE A 98 14.30 -7.94 8.67
CA PHE A 98 14.78 -7.13 9.78
C PHE A 98 13.88 -5.91 9.95
N THR A 99 13.63 -5.54 11.19
CA THR A 99 12.88 -4.34 11.55
C THR A 99 13.60 -3.61 12.67
N CYS A 100 13.82 -2.32 12.48
CA CYS A 100 14.35 -1.44 13.51
C CYS A 100 13.50 -0.17 13.60
N THR A 101 12.92 0.10 14.75
CA THR A 101 12.26 1.38 15.04
C THR A 101 13.24 2.28 15.78
N LEU A 102 13.65 3.35 15.13
CA LEU A 102 14.44 4.41 15.75
C LEU A 102 13.52 5.33 16.53
N THR A 103 13.88 5.63 17.77
CA THR A 103 13.16 6.52 18.69
C THR A 103 14.04 7.69 19.13
N ASP A 104 13.46 8.64 19.84
CA ASP A 104 14.16 9.81 20.37
C ASP A 104 14.92 10.61 19.30
N LEU A 105 14.34 10.63 18.10
CA LEU A 105 14.85 11.46 17.01
C LEU A 105 14.49 12.94 17.25
N SER A 106 15.35 13.84 16.76
CA SER A 106 15.05 15.28 16.79
C SER A 106 13.91 15.58 15.79
N PRO A 107 12.86 16.29 16.17
CA PRO A 107 11.85 16.76 15.21
C PRO A 107 12.44 17.69 14.15
N ASN A 108 11.82 17.71 12.97
CA ASN A 108 12.20 18.56 11.85
C ASN A 108 13.69 18.45 11.49
N ALA A 109 14.19 17.23 11.41
CA ALA A 109 15.60 16.94 11.17
C ALA A 109 15.77 15.90 10.07
N GLU A 110 16.79 16.08 9.24
CA GLU A 110 17.25 15.08 8.28
C GLU A 110 18.27 14.16 8.95
N TYR A 111 18.19 12.88 8.60
CA TYR A 111 19.10 11.83 9.04
C TYR A 111 19.62 11.06 7.83
N SER A 112 20.94 10.82 7.81
CA SER A 112 21.54 9.82 6.95
C SER A 112 21.56 8.47 7.67
N TYR A 113 21.31 7.38 6.95
CA TYR A 113 21.33 6.05 7.52
C TYR A 113 21.77 5.00 6.50
N ARG A 114 22.18 3.83 7.00
CA ARG A 114 22.34 2.58 6.24
C ARG A 114 21.95 1.40 7.11
N VAL A 115 21.64 0.28 6.50
CA VAL A 115 21.30 -0.95 7.20
C VAL A 115 22.26 -2.07 6.82
N GLY A 116 22.48 -3.02 7.71
CA GLY A 116 23.36 -4.15 7.43
C GLY A 116 23.57 -5.07 8.63
N ASP A 117 24.62 -5.90 8.57
CA ASP A 117 25.02 -6.86 9.60
C ASP A 117 26.39 -6.56 10.22
N GLY A 118 27.01 -5.44 9.86
CA GLY A 118 28.38 -5.09 10.21
C GLY A 118 29.38 -5.38 9.07
N THR A 119 29.06 -6.28 8.16
CA THR A 119 29.89 -6.67 6.99
C THR A 119 29.24 -6.25 5.68
N HIS A 120 27.98 -6.60 5.50
CA HIS A 120 27.19 -6.30 4.31
C HIS A 120 26.29 -5.09 4.60
N TRP A 121 26.47 -4.00 3.87
CA TRP A 121 25.76 -2.74 4.09
C TRP A 121 24.99 -2.32 2.86
N SER A 122 23.80 -1.75 3.06
CA SER A 122 23.12 -1.00 2.00
C SER A 122 23.92 0.23 1.59
N ASP A 123 23.61 0.78 0.42
CA ASP A 123 23.96 2.16 0.13
C ASP A 123 23.39 3.08 1.20
N PRO A 124 24.07 4.18 1.56
CA PRO A 124 23.51 5.19 2.45
C PRO A 124 22.26 5.83 1.85
N SER A 125 21.21 5.98 2.67
CA SER A 125 20.00 6.69 2.33
C SER A 125 19.69 7.77 3.36
N LYS A 126 18.58 8.50 3.20
CA LYS A 126 18.18 9.60 4.07
C LYS A 126 16.69 9.54 4.38
N PHE A 127 16.32 10.04 5.54
CA PHE A 127 14.93 10.33 5.87
C PHE A 127 14.82 11.63 6.68
N SER A 128 13.62 12.17 6.74
CA SER A 128 13.34 13.37 7.56
C SER A 128 12.23 13.07 8.56
N THR A 129 12.40 13.56 9.79
CA THR A 129 11.35 13.54 10.80
C THR A 129 10.37 14.69 10.60
N ALA A 130 9.12 14.48 11.01
CA ALA A 130 8.11 15.52 10.95
C ALA A 130 8.46 16.71 11.87
N ARG A 131 7.97 17.89 11.52
CA ARG A 131 7.96 19.04 12.41
C ARG A 131 6.85 18.82 13.46
N ARG A 132 7.13 19.04 14.74
CA ARG A 132 6.08 19.12 15.75
C ARG A 132 5.08 20.21 15.38
N ASN A 133 3.79 19.91 15.47
CA ASN A 133 2.73 20.86 15.12
C ASN A 133 2.90 21.43 13.69
N ALA A 134 3.23 20.59 12.71
CA ALA A 134 3.30 21.00 11.33
C ALA A 134 1.95 21.58 10.90
N SER A 135 1.92 22.85 10.50
CA SER A 135 0.70 23.53 10.02
C SER A 135 0.49 23.36 8.51
N ALA A 136 1.54 22.94 7.79
CA ALA A 136 1.49 22.68 6.36
C ALA A 136 2.46 21.56 5.98
N PHE A 137 2.06 20.71 5.05
CA PHE A 137 2.88 19.63 4.49
C PHE A 137 2.30 19.12 3.17
N LYS A 138 3.09 18.32 2.47
CA LYS A 138 2.71 17.65 1.22
C LYS A 138 2.91 16.14 1.36
N PHE A 139 2.02 15.35 0.75
CA PHE A 139 2.20 13.92 0.59
C PHE A 139 1.74 13.44 -0.79
N LEU A 140 2.15 12.25 -1.15
CA LEU A 140 1.82 11.63 -2.44
C LEU A 140 0.81 10.50 -2.22
N VAL A 141 -0.12 10.32 -3.18
CA VAL A 141 -1.05 9.19 -3.19
C VAL A 141 -0.93 8.46 -4.51
N PHE A 142 -0.74 7.16 -4.40
CA PHE A 142 -0.72 6.21 -5.51
C PHE A 142 -1.83 5.19 -5.32
N GLY A 143 -2.29 4.58 -6.39
CA GLY A 143 -3.19 3.44 -6.35
C GLY A 143 -2.82 2.45 -7.45
N ASP A 144 -3.08 1.16 -7.20
CA ASP A 144 -2.96 0.13 -8.23
C ASP A 144 -1.60 0.20 -8.96
N SER A 145 -0.51 0.12 -8.18
CA SER A 145 0.87 0.14 -8.74
C SER A 145 1.28 -1.20 -9.35
N GLN A 146 0.40 -2.20 -9.30
CA GLN A 146 0.63 -3.53 -9.81
C GLN A 146 1.00 -3.56 -11.29
N SER A 147 1.91 -4.47 -11.61
CA SER A 147 2.44 -4.65 -12.96
C SER A 147 2.87 -6.11 -13.17
N PRO A 148 2.94 -6.62 -14.39
CA PRO A 148 3.48 -7.95 -14.65
C PRO A 148 4.98 -8.01 -14.34
N VAL A 149 5.46 -9.20 -13.97
CA VAL A 149 6.89 -9.49 -13.76
C VAL A 149 7.59 -10.03 -15.00
N GLY A 150 6.86 -10.26 -16.09
CA GLY A 150 7.42 -10.71 -17.38
C GLY A 150 8.02 -9.56 -18.20
N GLY A 151 8.94 -9.91 -19.12
CA GLY A 151 9.59 -8.95 -20.02
C GLY A 151 10.86 -8.31 -19.44
N ASP A 152 11.43 -7.39 -20.21
CA ASP A 152 12.75 -6.80 -19.91
C ASP A 152 12.72 -5.69 -18.84
N ASN A 153 11.56 -5.19 -18.48
CA ASN A 153 11.40 -4.10 -17.52
C ASN A 153 10.21 -4.34 -16.57
N PRO A 154 10.31 -5.32 -15.66
CA PRO A 154 9.27 -5.58 -14.66
C PRO A 154 8.97 -4.32 -13.85
N TYR A 155 7.69 -4.01 -13.65
CA TYR A 155 7.27 -2.81 -12.93
C TYR A 155 7.82 -1.48 -13.46
N GLY A 156 8.19 -1.42 -14.74
CA GLY A 156 8.81 -0.23 -15.35
C GLY A 156 7.90 1.01 -15.34
N LEU A 157 6.59 0.83 -15.50
CA LEU A 157 5.64 1.96 -15.39
C LEU A 157 5.56 2.45 -13.95
N TRP A 158 5.49 1.55 -12.95
CA TRP A 158 5.55 1.93 -11.54
C TRP A 158 6.86 2.68 -11.23
N ARG A 159 8.01 2.14 -11.67
CA ARG A 159 9.31 2.83 -11.51
C ARG A 159 9.25 4.26 -12.02
N LYS A 160 8.79 4.46 -13.25
CA LYS A 160 8.70 5.78 -13.86
C LYS A 160 7.74 6.69 -13.09
N THR A 161 6.57 6.17 -12.66
CA THR A 161 5.57 6.95 -11.92
C THR A 161 6.11 7.42 -10.58
N VAL A 162 6.65 6.50 -9.76
CA VAL A 162 7.09 6.84 -8.40
C VAL A 162 8.30 7.77 -8.39
N HIS A 163 9.26 7.56 -9.31
CA HIS A 163 10.44 8.44 -9.43
C HIS A 163 10.09 9.82 -9.97
N ASN A 164 9.22 9.92 -10.97
CA ASN A 164 8.75 11.22 -11.48
C ASN A 164 7.99 11.99 -10.40
N ALA A 165 7.09 11.30 -9.68
CA ALA A 165 6.33 11.90 -8.59
C ALA A 165 7.25 12.43 -7.49
N PHE A 166 8.22 11.65 -7.04
CA PHE A 166 9.14 12.03 -5.98
C PHE A 166 10.10 13.15 -6.43
N SER A 167 10.64 13.06 -7.66
CA SER A 167 11.55 14.08 -8.19
C SER A 167 10.87 15.43 -8.37
N ALA A 168 9.59 15.43 -8.77
CA ALA A 168 8.78 16.65 -8.89
C ALA A 168 8.30 17.21 -7.53
N ASN A 169 8.35 16.40 -6.46
CA ASN A 169 7.86 16.76 -5.12
C ASN A 169 8.85 16.32 -4.03
N PRO A 170 10.10 16.83 -4.05
CA PRO A 170 11.13 16.39 -3.09
C PRO A 170 10.84 16.80 -1.64
N ASP A 171 9.88 17.68 -1.43
CA ASP A 171 9.37 18.12 -0.13
C ASP A 171 8.23 17.25 0.41
N ALA A 172 7.76 16.25 -0.32
CA ALA A 172 6.77 15.29 0.15
C ALA A 172 7.27 14.56 1.40
N LYS A 173 6.40 14.40 2.40
CA LYS A 173 6.76 13.88 3.71
C LYS A 173 6.54 12.38 3.83
N PHE A 174 5.59 11.85 3.12
CA PHE A 174 5.27 10.42 3.03
C PHE A 174 4.48 10.15 1.77
N MET A 175 4.26 8.89 1.51
CA MET A 175 3.36 8.45 0.45
C MET A 175 2.38 7.39 0.98
N VAL A 176 1.24 7.29 0.31
CA VAL A 176 0.21 6.27 0.56
C VAL A 176 -0.07 5.58 -0.77
N ASN A 177 0.11 4.26 -0.82
CA ASN A 177 -0.37 3.45 -1.93
C ASN A 177 -1.68 2.77 -1.49
N VAL A 178 -2.77 3.04 -2.21
CA VAL A 178 -4.14 2.67 -1.81
C VAL A 178 -4.49 1.23 -2.22
N GLY A 179 -3.53 0.32 -2.03
CA GLY A 179 -3.69 -1.12 -2.29
C GLY A 179 -3.35 -1.54 -3.71
N ASP A 180 -3.30 -2.85 -3.91
CA ASP A 180 -2.86 -3.49 -5.14
C ASP A 180 -1.45 -3.00 -5.55
N LEU A 181 -0.51 -3.07 -4.58
CA LEU A 181 0.88 -2.71 -4.81
C LEU A 181 1.51 -3.63 -5.85
N VAL A 182 1.20 -4.92 -5.75
CA VAL A 182 1.71 -5.98 -6.61
C VAL A 182 0.58 -6.75 -7.27
N ASP A 183 0.85 -7.41 -8.40
CA ASP A 183 -0.19 -8.17 -9.13
C ASP A 183 -0.49 -9.54 -8.49
N TYR A 184 0.50 -10.17 -7.84
CA TYR A 184 0.35 -11.41 -7.08
C TYR A 184 1.10 -11.31 -5.75
N GLY A 185 0.37 -10.91 -4.70
CA GLY A 185 0.93 -10.60 -3.38
C GLY A 185 1.54 -11.78 -2.63
N GLN A 186 1.23 -13.02 -3.01
CA GLN A 186 1.81 -14.25 -2.43
C GLN A 186 2.94 -14.84 -3.29
N MET A 187 3.58 -14.02 -4.14
CA MET A 187 4.68 -14.41 -5.00
C MET A 187 5.85 -13.44 -4.86
N GLU A 188 7.00 -13.96 -4.44
CA GLU A 188 8.22 -13.19 -4.15
C GLU A 188 8.72 -12.38 -5.36
N ALA A 189 8.58 -12.90 -6.56
CA ALA A 189 9.02 -12.22 -7.78
C ALA A 189 8.36 -10.84 -7.96
N HIS A 190 7.10 -10.69 -7.56
CA HIS A 190 6.39 -9.41 -7.67
C HIS A 190 6.91 -8.39 -6.66
N TRP A 191 7.19 -8.80 -5.43
CA TRP A 191 7.79 -7.93 -4.42
C TRP A 191 9.22 -7.52 -4.77
N ASN A 192 10.02 -8.46 -5.29
CA ASN A 192 11.35 -8.16 -5.79
C ASN A 192 11.30 -7.04 -6.85
N ALA A 193 10.43 -7.18 -7.84
CA ALA A 193 10.30 -6.22 -8.91
C ALA A 193 9.72 -4.87 -8.44
N TRP A 194 8.76 -4.90 -7.50
CA TRP A 194 8.16 -3.69 -6.94
C TRP A 194 9.18 -2.87 -6.14
N PHE A 195 9.92 -3.52 -5.24
CA PHE A 195 10.95 -2.85 -4.43
C PHE A 195 12.13 -2.36 -5.27
N ASP A 196 12.54 -3.14 -6.27
CA ASP A 196 13.57 -2.70 -7.21
C ASP A 196 13.11 -1.46 -8.00
N ALA A 197 11.85 -1.42 -8.41
CA ALA A 197 11.26 -0.27 -9.08
C ALA A 197 11.19 0.97 -8.17
N ALA A 198 10.89 0.81 -6.88
CA ALA A 198 10.71 1.91 -5.93
C ALA A 198 12.00 2.29 -5.16
N LYS A 199 13.11 1.56 -5.37
CA LYS A 199 14.42 1.86 -4.73
C LYS A 199 14.83 3.30 -4.99
N GLY A 200 15.28 4.00 -3.94
CA GLY A 200 15.62 5.42 -3.99
C GLY A 200 14.43 6.35 -3.70
N VAL A 201 13.24 5.80 -3.49
CA VAL A 201 12.06 6.55 -3.02
C VAL A 201 11.53 5.96 -1.72
N VAL A 202 11.14 4.68 -1.69
CA VAL A 202 10.55 4.01 -0.52
C VAL A 202 11.53 3.88 0.67
N ASP A 203 12.80 3.98 0.41
CA ASP A 203 13.88 4.06 1.40
C ASP A 203 14.23 5.51 1.81
N ARG A 204 13.48 6.51 1.32
CA ARG A 204 13.70 7.94 1.61
C ARG A 204 12.50 8.65 2.23
N ILE A 205 11.30 8.28 1.83
CA ILE A 205 10.05 8.77 2.44
C ILE A 205 9.20 7.59 2.91
N PRO A 206 8.53 7.70 4.07
CA PRO A 206 7.70 6.62 4.58
C PRO A 206 6.55 6.27 3.64
N GLU A 207 6.34 4.97 3.44
CA GLU A 207 5.19 4.39 2.77
C GLU A 207 4.17 3.93 3.82
N MET A 208 2.97 4.49 3.80
CA MET A 208 1.85 4.09 4.65
C MET A 208 0.87 3.26 3.81
N ALA A 209 1.22 1.99 3.62
CA ALA A 209 0.56 1.11 2.67
C ALA A 209 -0.87 0.71 3.09
N VAL A 210 -1.76 0.62 2.12
CA VAL A 210 -3.13 0.09 2.26
C VAL A 210 -3.21 -1.28 1.60
N LEU A 211 -4.02 -2.19 2.13
CA LEU A 211 -4.25 -3.49 1.52
C LEU A 211 -5.23 -3.41 0.36
N GLY A 212 -4.86 -4.00 -0.79
CA GLY A 212 -5.75 -4.33 -1.89
C GLY A 212 -6.05 -5.82 -1.96
N ASN A 213 -6.85 -6.25 -2.93
CA ASN A 213 -7.18 -7.66 -3.11
C ASN A 213 -6.02 -8.44 -3.74
N HIS A 214 -5.18 -7.81 -4.53
CA HIS A 214 -4.02 -8.44 -5.15
C HIS A 214 -2.94 -8.87 -4.13
N GLU A 215 -2.88 -8.27 -2.96
CA GLU A 215 -2.00 -8.68 -1.87
C GLU A 215 -2.29 -10.08 -1.35
N TYR A 216 -3.50 -10.62 -1.63
CA TYR A 216 -3.91 -11.97 -1.24
C TYR A 216 -3.67 -13.02 -2.34
N TYR A 217 -3.54 -12.63 -3.60
CA TYR A 217 -3.45 -13.57 -4.73
C TYR A 217 -2.06 -14.22 -4.85
N GLY A 218 -2.04 -15.46 -5.33
CA GLY A 218 -0.81 -16.21 -5.60
C GLY A 218 -0.85 -17.67 -5.21
N SER A 219 0.32 -18.25 -4.95
CA SER A 219 0.54 -19.69 -4.79
C SER A 219 0.23 -20.25 -3.39
N ARG A 220 -0.19 -19.42 -2.43
CA ARG A 220 -0.39 -19.79 -1.02
C ARG A 220 -1.82 -19.54 -0.55
N ASP A 221 -2.05 -19.67 0.74
CA ASP A 221 -3.30 -19.32 1.40
C ASP A 221 -3.71 -17.88 1.08
N MET A 222 -4.70 -17.73 0.21
CA MET A 222 -5.21 -16.43 -0.22
C MET A 222 -6.08 -15.72 0.83
N THR A 223 -6.23 -16.28 2.03
CA THR A 223 -6.96 -15.64 3.13
C THR A 223 -6.07 -14.74 4.00
N ARG A 224 -4.76 -14.71 3.74
CA ARG A 224 -3.77 -13.94 4.51
C ARG A 224 -2.78 -13.23 3.59
N PRO A 225 -2.60 -11.92 3.71
CA PRO A 225 -1.62 -11.17 2.94
C PRO A 225 -0.22 -11.31 3.59
N GLN A 226 0.34 -12.53 3.60
CA GLN A 226 1.54 -12.87 4.40
C GLN A 226 2.76 -12.06 3.96
N TYR A 227 2.96 -11.89 2.64
CA TYR A 227 4.09 -11.14 2.13
C TYR A 227 3.94 -9.63 2.41
N TRP A 228 2.73 -9.09 2.27
CA TRP A 228 2.46 -7.70 2.62
C TRP A 228 2.75 -7.43 4.10
N ALA A 229 2.25 -8.29 4.99
CA ALA A 229 2.51 -8.20 6.42
C ALA A 229 4.00 -8.45 6.79
N ALA A 230 4.76 -9.08 5.89
CA ALA A 230 6.18 -9.27 6.05
C ALA A 230 7.00 -8.03 5.67
N GLN A 231 6.55 -7.27 4.67
CA GLN A 231 7.23 -6.07 4.15
C GLN A 231 6.90 -4.81 4.96
N TRP A 232 5.63 -4.67 5.41
CA TRP A 232 5.14 -3.42 6.01
C TRP A 232 4.94 -3.56 7.51
N VAL A 233 5.69 -2.78 8.28
CA VAL A 233 5.51 -2.65 9.73
C VAL A 233 4.83 -1.32 10.02
N LEU A 234 3.52 -1.37 10.22
CA LEU A 234 2.61 -0.23 10.33
C LEU A 234 2.08 -0.09 11.76
N PRO A 235 1.38 1.00 12.10
CA PRO A 235 0.80 1.19 13.43
C PRO A 235 -0.06 0.00 13.88
N GLN A 236 0.03 -0.38 15.15
CA GLN A 236 -0.63 -1.55 15.73
C GLN A 236 -1.85 -1.14 16.60
N ASN A 237 -2.42 0.03 16.34
CA ASN A 237 -3.54 0.61 17.08
C ASN A 237 -4.93 0.23 16.54
N GLY A 238 -4.98 -0.57 15.47
CA GLY A 238 -6.21 -1.15 14.91
C GLY A 238 -6.82 -2.26 15.79
N PRO A 239 -7.95 -2.85 15.34
CA PRO A 239 -8.53 -4.02 15.97
C PRO A 239 -7.50 -5.16 16.08
N GLU A 240 -7.59 -5.96 17.17
CA GLU A 240 -6.61 -7.02 17.47
C GLU A 240 -6.41 -7.99 16.29
N GLU A 241 -7.50 -8.40 15.64
CA GLU A 241 -7.48 -9.36 14.53
C GLU A 241 -6.92 -8.78 13.24
N LEU A 242 -6.86 -7.43 13.13
CA LEU A 242 -6.48 -6.69 11.93
C LEU A 242 -5.32 -5.72 12.19
N LYS A 243 -4.56 -5.92 13.26
CA LYS A 243 -3.37 -5.10 13.56
C LYS A 243 -2.41 -5.01 12.38
N GLY A 244 -1.97 -3.78 12.10
CA GLY A 244 -1.13 -3.45 10.96
C GLY A 244 -1.84 -3.44 9.60
N GLN A 245 -3.06 -4.00 9.48
CA GLN A 245 -3.90 -3.92 8.28
C GLN A 245 -4.90 -2.77 8.38
N VAL A 246 -5.33 -2.48 9.60
CA VAL A 246 -6.22 -1.37 9.97
C VAL A 246 -5.49 -0.55 11.01
N TYR A 247 -5.37 0.74 10.79
CA TYR A 247 -4.62 1.62 11.69
C TYR A 247 -4.96 3.09 11.44
N SER A 248 -4.53 3.94 12.37
CA SER A 248 -4.58 5.39 12.23
C SER A 248 -3.27 6.06 12.67
N TYR A 249 -3.05 7.27 12.20
CA TYR A 249 -1.94 8.12 12.62
C TYR A 249 -2.25 9.59 12.34
N ASP A 250 -1.59 10.47 13.09
CA ASP A 250 -1.70 11.90 12.90
C ASP A 250 -0.46 12.46 12.20
N TYR A 251 -0.68 13.38 11.26
CA TYR A 251 0.37 14.19 10.69
C TYR A 251 -0.08 15.65 10.57
N GLY A 252 0.54 16.54 11.34
CA GLY A 252 0.13 17.94 11.43
C GLY A 252 -1.35 18.09 11.78
N PRO A 253 -2.15 18.81 10.97
CA PRO A 253 -3.57 19.02 11.25
C PRO A 253 -4.47 17.87 10.76
N VAL A 254 -3.92 16.75 10.29
CA VAL A 254 -4.67 15.64 9.67
C VAL A 254 -4.62 14.41 10.53
N HIS A 255 -5.78 13.83 10.77
CA HIS A 255 -5.96 12.46 11.24
C HIS A 255 -6.20 11.54 10.04
N ILE A 256 -5.38 10.53 9.90
CA ILE A 256 -5.40 9.60 8.77
C ILE A 256 -5.79 8.22 9.29
N VAL A 257 -6.79 7.63 8.65
CA VAL A 257 -7.30 6.29 8.98
C VAL A 257 -7.14 5.39 7.77
N VAL A 258 -6.64 4.19 7.99
CA VAL A 258 -6.53 3.13 6.98
C VAL A 258 -7.43 1.97 7.38
N LEU A 259 -8.32 1.57 6.47
CA LEU A 259 -9.26 0.46 6.65
C LEU A 259 -8.96 -0.69 5.68
N ASN A 260 -9.42 -1.87 6.03
CA ASN A 260 -9.36 -3.05 5.17
C ASN A 260 -10.73 -3.34 4.56
N SER A 261 -10.82 -3.27 3.24
CA SER A 261 -12.04 -3.51 2.47
C SER A 261 -12.06 -4.88 1.76
N GLN A 262 -11.17 -5.83 2.12
CA GLN A 262 -10.98 -7.10 1.41
C GLN A 262 -11.91 -8.20 1.97
N VAL A 263 -13.22 -7.99 1.84
CA VAL A 263 -14.27 -8.84 2.43
C VAL A 263 -14.22 -10.25 1.85
N GLU A 264 -14.16 -10.37 0.54
CA GLU A 264 -14.18 -11.66 -0.15
C GLU A 264 -12.92 -12.47 0.14
N GLU A 265 -11.76 -11.82 0.17
CA GLU A 265 -10.46 -12.44 0.40
C GLU A 265 -10.33 -12.95 1.84
N GLN A 266 -10.98 -12.28 2.79
CA GLN A 266 -10.95 -12.66 4.21
C GLN A 266 -12.23 -13.35 4.72
N LYS A 267 -13.17 -13.69 3.86
CA LYS A 267 -14.46 -14.27 4.24
C LYS A 267 -14.37 -15.49 5.17
N SER A 268 -13.37 -16.33 4.99
CA SER A 268 -13.13 -17.49 5.86
C SER A 268 -12.64 -17.12 7.27
N ARG A 269 -12.24 -15.88 7.51
CA ARG A 269 -11.71 -15.36 8.77
C ARG A 269 -12.72 -14.55 9.58
N GLY A 270 -13.96 -14.47 9.12
CA GLY A 270 -15.04 -13.74 9.77
C GLY A 270 -15.41 -12.44 9.08
N ASP A 271 -16.31 -11.70 9.70
CA ASP A 271 -16.79 -10.41 9.21
C ASP A 271 -15.82 -9.28 9.58
N ILE A 272 -14.88 -9.01 8.69
CA ILE A 272 -13.88 -7.95 8.92
C ILE A 272 -14.50 -6.55 8.98
N LEU A 273 -15.68 -6.32 8.39
CA LEU A 273 -16.35 -5.03 8.47
C LEU A 273 -16.93 -4.84 9.89
N ALA A 274 -17.58 -5.87 10.44
CA ALA A 274 -18.10 -5.83 11.80
C ALA A 274 -16.99 -5.61 12.84
N ILE A 275 -15.81 -6.22 12.64
CA ILE A 275 -14.65 -6.04 13.53
C ILE A 275 -14.14 -4.58 13.50
N GLN A 276 -14.13 -3.94 12.33
CA GLN A 276 -13.60 -2.58 12.17
C GLN A 276 -14.53 -1.48 12.67
N LYS A 277 -15.85 -1.66 12.58
CA LYS A 277 -16.85 -0.62 12.91
C LYS A 277 -16.68 0.00 14.29
N PRO A 278 -16.62 -0.75 15.41
CA PRO A 278 -16.49 -0.17 16.74
C PRO A 278 -15.15 0.56 16.93
N TRP A 279 -14.08 0.05 16.33
CA TRP A 279 -12.78 0.71 16.36
C TRP A 279 -12.80 2.02 15.58
N LEU A 280 -13.33 2.02 14.35
CA LEU A 280 -13.44 3.22 13.51
C LEU A 280 -14.26 4.31 14.20
N GLU A 281 -15.36 3.93 14.84
CA GLU A 281 -16.20 4.86 15.59
C GLU A 281 -15.45 5.49 16.76
N ALA A 282 -14.72 4.69 17.54
CA ALA A 282 -13.94 5.16 18.68
C ALA A 282 -12.76 6.04 18.25
N ASP A 283 -12.05 5.66 17.21
CA ASP A 283 -10.87 6.36 16.67
C ASP A 283 -11.26 7.74 16.13
N LEU A 284 -12.27 7.80 15.25
CA LEU A 284 -12.76 9.06 14.70
C LEU A 284 -13.38 9.98 15.76
N ALA A 285 -14.04 9.42 16.79
CA ALA A 285 -14.61 10.17 17.91
C ALA A 285 -13.52 10.80 18.78
N ALA A 286 -12.40 10.12 18.98
CA ALA A 286 -11.28 10.61 19.77
C ALA A 286 -10.48 11.72 19.07
N SER A 287 -10.47 11.72 17.74
CA SER A 287 -9.69 12.67 16.94
C SER A 287 -10.26 14.09 16.99
N LYS A 288 -9.39 15.06 17.32
CA LYS A 288 -9.66 16.50 17.29
C LYS A 288 -8.99 17.20 16.10
N ALA A 289 -8.43 16.43 15.18
CA ALA A 289 -7.75 16.97 14.00
C ALA A 289 -8.70 17.83 13.15
N LYS A 290 -8.14 18.83 12.50
CA LYS A 290 -8.88 19.73 11.58
C LYS A 290 -9.40 18.99 10.36
N TRP A 291 -8.63 18.03 9.89
CA TRP A 291 -8.91 17.20 8.74
C TRP A 291 -8.96 15.74 9.13
N LYS A 292 -9.91 15.00 8.57
CA LYS A 292 -10.00 13.55 8.67
C LYS A 292 -10.00 12.97 7.26
N ILE A 293 -8.99 12.16 6.97
CA ILE A 293 -8.81 11.50 5.67
C ILE A 293 -8.80 9.99 5.89
N VAL A 294 -9.58 9.25 5.11
CA VAL A 294 -9.67 7.80 5.21
C VAL A 294 -9.19 7.15 3.92
N PHE A 295 -8.44 6.08 4.03
CA PHE A 295 -7.93 5.29 2.91
C PHE A 295 -8.42 3.85 3.01
N PHE A 296 -8.97 3.30 1.94
CA PHE A 296 -9.22 1.88 1.75
C PHE A 296 -9.41 1.57 0.27
N HIS A 297 -9.11 0.34 -0.14
CA HIS A 297 -8.94 0.00 -1.54
C HIS A 297 -10.25 -0.01 -2.35
N LYS A 298 -11.24 -0.86 -1.98
CA LYS A 298 -12.47 -1.03 -2.77
C LYS A 298 -13.45 0.14 -2.54
N PRO A 299 -13.82 0.91 -3.59
CA PRO A 299 -14.61 2.14 -3.43
C PRO A 299 -16.08 1.85 -3.12
N PRO A 300 -16.71 2.61 -2.19
CA PRO A 300 -18.16 2.52 -1.95
C PRO A 300 -18.98 3.15 -3.08
N TYR A 301 -18.36 4.01 -3.89
CA TYR A 301 -18.92 4.67 -5.07
C TYR A 301 -18.07 4.31 -6.29
N THR A 302 -18.31 3.11 -6.83
CA THR A 302 -17.54 2.52 -7.93
C THR A 302 -17.87 3.18 -9.28
N ILE A 303 -16.86 3.25 -10.15
CA ILE A 303 -16.98 3.69 -11.55
C ILE A 303 -16.82 2.53 -12.54
N TYR A 304 -16.59 1.30 -12.03
CA TYR A 304 -16.50 0.11 -12.86
C TYR A 304 -17.89 -0.53 -13.00
N PRO A 305 -18.43 -0.66 -14.22
CA PRO A 305 -19.78 -1.19 -14.44
C PRO A 305 -19.96 -2.59 -13.85
N GLY A 306 -21.03 -2.76 -13.07
CA GLY A 306 -21.38 -4.04 -12.46
C GLY A 306 -20.67 -4.38 -11.14
N ARG A 307 -19.71 -3.60 -10.68
CA ARG A 307 -19.17 -3.70 -9.31
C ARG A 307 -20.19 -3.17 -8.30
N ILE A 308 -20.31 -3.90 -7.19
CA ILE A 308 -21.23 -3.56 -6.09
C ILE A 308 -20.46 -3.73 -4.78
N ASN A 309 -20.33 -2.67 -3.99
CA ASN A 309 -19.66 -2.65 -2.70
C ASN A 309 -20.59 -2.07 -1.61
N GLU A 310 -21.87 -2.51 -1.63
CA GLU A 310 -22.90 -1.98 -0.73
C GLU A 310 -22.66 -2.38 0.74
N ASP A 311 -22.02 -3.51 1.00
CA ASP A 311 -21.60 -3.95 2.33
C ASP A 311 -20.55 -3.00 2.94
N ILE A 312 -19.52 -2.65 2.16
CA ILE A 312 -18.47 -1.67 2.53
C ILE A 312 -19.11 -0.29 2.76
N LYS A 313 -19.96 0.14 1.86
CA LYS A 313 -20.69 1.41 1.94
C LYS A 313 -21.56 1.46 3.20
N ALA A 314 -22.36 0.42 3.46
CA ALA A 314 -23.21 0.32 4.64
C ALA A 314 -22.42 0.25 5.96
N ALA A 315 -21.23 -0.34 5.94
CA ALA A 315 -20.40 -0.47 7.12
C ALA A 315 -19.66 0.82 7.49
N PHE A 316 -19.07 1.51 6.51
CA PHE A 316 -18.14 2.60 6.79
C PHE A 316 -18.74 4.00 6.59
N CYS A 317 -19.54 4.22 5.53
CA CYS A 317 -20.00 5.57 5.20
C CYS A 317 -20.81 6.24 6.33
N PRO A 318 -21.77 5.58 7.00
CA PRO A 318 -22.53 6.23 8.09
C PRO A 318 -21.65 6.67 9.29
N ILE A 319 -20.60 5.88 9.61
CA ILE A 319 -19.67 6.22 10.69
C ILE A 319 -18.81 7.41 10.26
N MET A 320 -18.23 7.37 9.06
CA MET A 320 -17.43 8.46 8.52
C MET A 320 -18.22 9.78 8.44
N GLU A 321 -19.48 9.72 8.01
CA GLU A 321 -20.39 10.88 7.95
C GLU A 321 -20.69 11.44 9.32
N LYS A 322 -20.95 10.57 10.32
CA LYS A 322 -21.24 10.95 11.72
C LYS A 322 -20.09 11.73 12.34
N TYR A 323 -18.86 11.34 12.04
CA TYR A 323 -17.65 11.94 12.64
C TYR A 323 -16.94 12.94 11.73
N GLY A 324 -17.57 13.35 10.63
CA GLY A 324 -17.12 14.44 9.78
C GLY A 324 -15.81 14.16 9.07
N VAL A 325 -15.68 12.98 8.45
CA VAL A 325 -14.60 12.69 7.50
C VAL A 325 -14.72 13.62 6.31
N ASP A 326 -13.62 14.21 5.87
CA ASP A 326 -13.58 15.17 4.77
C ASP A 326 -13.37 14.49 3.41
N LEU A 327 -12.40 13.58 3.38
CA LEU A 327 -11.91 12.94 2.15
C LEU A 327 -11.77 11.43 2.37
N VAL A 328 -12.12 10.67 1.35
CA VAL A 328 -11.84 9.24 1.26
C VAL A 328 -11.09 8.98 -0.04
N PHE A 329 -9.96 8.29 0.05
CA PHE A 329 -9.23 7.80 -1.12
C PHE A 329 -9.41 6.30 -1.26
N ASN A 330 -9.83 5.91 -2.46
CA ASN A 330 -10.00 4.52 -2.88
C ASN A 330 -9.18 4.24 -4.15
N ALA A 331 -9.13 2.99 -4.57
CA ALA A 331 -8.45 2.55 -5.79
C ALA A 331 -9.30 1.49 -6.52
N HIS A 332 -8.72 0.34 -6.92
CA HIS A 332 -9.42 -0.86 -7.42
C HIS A 332 -10.09 -0.72 -8.80
N ASP A 333 -10.67 0.41 -9.12
CA ASP A 333 -11.37 0.62 -10.39
C ASP A 333 -10.43 1.09 -11.52
N HIS A 334 -9.18 1.45 -11.20
CA HIS A 334 -8.15 1.92 -12.12
C HIS A 334 -8.53 3.15 -12.96
N GLY A 335 -9.64 3.80 -12.65
CA GLY A 335 -10.04 5.09 -13.21
C GLY A 335 -9.82 6.21 -12.22
N VAL A 336 -9.59 7.42 -12.69
CA VAL A 336 -9.53 8.61 -11.83
C VAL A 336 -10.91 9.20 -11.73
N ALA A 337 -11.41 9.35 -10.50
CA ALA A 337 -12.71 9.99 -10.28
C ALA A 337 -12.74 10.75 -8.96
N ARG A 338 -13.53 11.81 -8.92
CA ARG A 338 -13.90 12.55 -7.72
C ARG A 338 -15.41 12.74 -7.68
N THR A 339 -16.02 12.51 -6.52
CA THR A 339 -17.47 12.71 -6.34
C THR A 339 -17.79 14.16 -5.96
N TYR A 340 -19.06 14.55 -6.08
CA TYR A 340 -19.63 15.59 -5.23
C TYR A 340 -19.45 15.22 -3.76
N PRO A 341 -19.58 16.16 -2.80
CA PRO A 341 -19.74 15.77 -1.41
C PRO A 341 -21.00 14.92 -1.28
N ILE A 342 -20.91 13.77 -0.61
CA ILE A 342 -22.01 12.81 -0.47
C ILE A 342 -22.34 12.62 1.00
N LYS A 343 -23.64 12.62 1.35
CA LYS A 343 -24.15 12.27 2.67
C LYS A 343 -25.42 11.43 2.52
N ALA A 344 -25.47 10.31 3.20
CA ALA A 344 -26.58 9.34 3.13
C ALA A 344 -26.99 8.98 1.68
N GLY A 345 -26.00 8.90 0.77
CA GLY A 345 -26.20 8.64 -0.64
C GLY A 345 -26.69 9.84 -1.48
N ALA A 346 -26.99 10.99 -0.87
CA ALA A 346 -27.43 12.20 -1.56
C ALA A 346 -26.23 13.11 -1.88
N LEU A 347 -26.29 13.78 -3.03
CA LEU A 347 -25.28 14.76 -3.46
C LEU A 347 -25.50 16.09 -2.72
N MET A 348 -24.42 16.61 -2.13
CA MET A 348 -24.42 17.87 -1.39
C MET A 348 -23.74 18.97 -2.19
N LYS A 349 -24.00 20.23 -1.81
CA LYS A 349 -23.46 21.41 -2.51
C LYS A 349 -22.15 21.92 -1.92
N LYS A 350 -21.95 21.74 -0.62
CA LYS A 350 -20.77 22.27 0.12
C LYS A 350 -19.93 21.17 0.71
N PRO A 351 -18.62 21.35 0.78
CA PRO A 351 -17.72 20.36 1.36
C PRO A 351 -18.07 19.94 2.79
N SER A 352 -18.57 20.89 3.62
CA SER A 352 -18.96 20.62 5.01
C SER A 352 -20.22 19.78 5.16
N GLU A 353 -20.96 19.54 4.09
CA GLU A 353 -22.24 18.83 4.13
C GLU A 353 -22.11 17.33 3.86
N GLY A 354 -20.97 16.88 3.34
CA GLY A 354 -20.76 15.47 2.99
C GLY A 354 -19.29 15.13 2.77
N ILE A 355 -19.02 13.88 2.46
CA ILE A 355 -17.69 13.33 2.21
C ILE A 355 -17.40 13.35 0.72
N ILE A 356 -16.18 13.74 0.34
CA ILE A 356 -15.72 13.66 -1.06
C ILE A 356 -14.87 12.38 -1.21
N TYR A 357 -15.25 11.54 -2.17
CA TYR A 357 -14.57 10.28 -2.48
C TYR A 357 -13.72 10.42 -3.74
N TYR A 358 -12.48 9.93 -3.66
CA TYR A 358 -11.57 9.81 -4.79
C TYR A 358 -11.36 8.35 -5.15
N ILE A 359 -11.26 8.07 -6.44
CA ILE A 359 -10.68 6.83 -6.98
C ILE A 359 -9.35 7.21 -7.62
N SER A 360 -8.28 6.53 -7.20
CA SER A 360 -6.90 6.99 -7.40
C SER A 360 -6.32 6.70 -8.79
N GLY A 361 -7.09 6.11 -9.69
CA GLY A 361 -6.59 5.74 -11.00
C GLY A 361 -5.69 4.50 -10.94
N ARG A 362 -4.56 4.55 -11.62
CA ARG A 362 -3.52 3.52 -11.57
C ARG A 362 -2.13 4.15 -11.60
N SER A 363 -1.22 3.61 -10.84
CA SER A 363 0.19 4.02 -10.83
C SER A 363 1.11 2.99 -11.50
N GLY A 364 0.58 1.79 -11.76
CA GLY A 364 1.24 0.68 -12.47
C GLY A 364 0.73 0.44 -13.88
N ALA A 365 0.87 -0.80 -14.35
CA ALA A 365 0.62 -1.16 -15.75
C ALA A 365 -0.85 -1.52 -16.04
N LYS A 366 -1.60 -1.99 -15.04
CA LYS A 366 -2.94 -2.55 -15.25
C LYS A 366 -3.98 -1.46 -15.49
N ALA A 367 -4.65 -1.46 -16.64
CA ALA A 367 -5.67 -0.49 -17.01
C ALA A 367 -7.02 -1.17 -17.27
N TYR A 368 -8.12 -0.48 -16.94
CA TYR A 368 -9.48 -0.96 -17.19
C TYR A 368 -10.22 -0.04 -18.16
N PRO A 369 -10.31 -0.43 -19.46
CA PRO A 369 -11.01 0.40 -20.46
C PRO A 369 -12.50 0.61 -20.18
N ALA A 370 -13.14 -0.28 -19.39
CA ALA A 370 -14.59 -0.28 -19.17
C ALA A 370 -15.08 0.75 -18.15
N VAL A 371 -14.19 1.41 -17.39
CA VAL A 371 -14.61 2.43 -16.40
C VAL A 371 -15.28 3.62 -17.08
N LYS A 372 -16.27 4.21 -16.43
CA LYS A 372 -17.04 5.32 -16.97
C LYS A 372 -17.44 6.33 -15.89
N LYS A 373 -17.69 7.57 -16.32
CA LYS A 373 -18.26 8.62 -15.45
C LYS A 373 -19.64 8.21 -14.97
N MET A 374 -19.88 8.39 -13.68
CA MET A 374 -21.17 8.20 -13.01
C MET A 374 -21.78 9.56 -12.64
N ASP A 375 -23.08 9.61 -12.38
CA ASP A 375 -23.81 10.86 -12.08
C ASP A 375 -23.32 11.55 -10.79
N PHE A 376 -22.73 10.79 -9.88
CA PHE A 376 -22.13 11.33 -8.65
C PHE A 376 -20.73 11.89 -8.84
N ASN A 377 -20.11 11.81 -10.01
CA ASN A 377 -18.75 12.30 -10.25
C ASN A 377 -18.72 13.75 -10.78
N THR A 378 -18.00 14.63 -10.09
CA THR A 378 -17.63 15.96 -10.59
C THR A 378 -16.51 15.88 -11.61
N MET A 379 -15.53 14.98 -11.36
CA MET A 379 -14.37 14.75 -12.21
C MET A 379 -14.26 13.25 -12.53
N PHE A 380 -13.90 12.94 -13.78
CA PHE A 380 -13.62 11.60 -14.25
C PHE A 380 -12.58 11.63 -15.37
N TYR A 381 -11.65 10.70 -15.32
CA TYR A 381 -10.68 10.41 -16.37
C TYR A 381 -10.29 8.92 -16.37
N ASN A 382 -10.21 8.32 -17.55
CA ASN A 382 -9.72 6.95 -17.68
C ASN A 382 -8.24 6.95 -18.09
N PRO A 383 -7.29 6.61 -17.21
CA PRO A 383 -5.85 6.68 -17.48
C PRO A 383 -5.36 5.46 -18.28
N VAL A 384 -5.99 5.14 -19.42
CA VAL A 384 -5.61 3.99 -20.25
C VAL A 384 -4.21 4.15 -20.85
N GLU A 385 -3.85 5.36 -21.29
CA GLU A 385 -2.60 5.62 -22.01
C GLU A 385 -1.40 5.68 -21.08
N GLN A 386 -1.51 6.31 -19.92
CA GLN A 386 -0.42 6.44 -18.97
C GLN A 386 -0.91 6.46 -17.52
N PRO A 387 -0.07 6.02 -16.56
CA PRO A 387 -0.37 6.10 -15.12
C PRO A 387 -0.53 7.52 -14.60
N ASN A 388 -1.07 7.61 -13.38
CA ASN A 388 -1.23 8.86 -12.65
C ASN A 388 -0.87 8.69 -11.16
N TYR A 389 -0.78 9.83 -10.48
CA TYR A 389 -0.63 9.93 -9.02
C TYR A 389 -1.30 11.23 -8.54
N PHE A 390 -1.44 11.36 -7.22
CA PHE A 390 -1.91 12.61 -6.63
C PHE A 390 -0.82 13.27 -5.79
N VAL A 391 -0.84 14.59 -5.82
CA VAL A 391 -0.08 15.46 -4.91
C VAL A 391 -1.08 16.15 -4.02
N VAL A 392 -0.97 15.93 -2.71
CA VAL A 392 -1.86 16.50 -1.72
C VAL A 392 -1.10 17.52 -0.89
N ASP A 393 -1.39 18.78 -1.08
CA ASP A 393 -0.87 19.90 -0.30
C ASP A 393 -1.87 20.23 0.82
N VAL A 394 -1.43 20.18 2.06
CA VAL A 394 -2.26 20.40 3.25
C VAL A 394 -1.80 21.64 4.00
N THR A 395 -2.75 22.44 4.42
CA THR A 395 -2.59 23.49 5.44
C THR A 395 -3.64 23.29 6.54
N GLU A 396 -3.60 24.14 7.57
CA GLU A 396 -4.56 24.06 8.67
C GLU A 396 -6.03 24.15 8.19
N TYR A 397 -6.32 24.95 7.17
CA TYR A 397 -7.70 25.18 6.70
C TYR A 397 -7.93 24.84 5.23
N LYS A 398 -6.89 24.51 4.48
CA LYS A 398 -7.01 24.22 3.06
C LYS A 398 -6.27 22.95 2.67
N ILE A 399 -6.93 22.09 1.91
CA ILE A 399 -6.31 20.99 1.19
C ILE A 399 -6.41 21.26 -0.30
N THR A 400 -5.32 21.09 -1.02
CA THR A 400 -5.27 21.14 -2.49
C THR A 400 -4.78 19.80 -3.01
N ILE A 401 -5.53 19.20 -3.92
CA ILE A 401 -5.22 17.91 -4.53
C ILE A 401 -4.99 18.12 -6.01
N LYS A 402 -3.81 17.73 -6.49
CA LYS A 402 -3.48 17.75 -7.93
C LYS A 402 -3.49 16.31 -8.44
N THR A 403 -4.23 16.05 -9.48
CA THR A 403 -4.12 14.82 -10.26
C THR A 403 -3.06 15.03 -11.32
N VAL A 404 -1.99 14.25 -11.26
CA VAL A 404 -0.83 14.41 -12.13
C VAL A 404 -0.60 13.12 -12.91
N MET A 405 -0.46 13.22 -14.22
CA MET A 405 -0.11 12.11 -15.09
C MET A 405 1.38 11.76 -14.96
N GLN A 406 1.77 10.57 -15.37
CA GLN A 406 3.15 10.10 -15.25
C GLN A 406 4.18 11.03 -15.91
N ASP A 407 3.81 11.71 -16.98
CA ASP A 407 4.67 12.67 -17.70
C ASP A 407 4.75 14.06 -17.05
N GLY A 408 4.02 14.28 -15.96
CA GLY A 408 3.96 15.55 -15.24
C GLY A 408 2.80 16.45 -15.64
N THR A 409 1.99 16.06 -16.62
CA THR A 409 0.78 16.81 -17.03
C THR A 409 -0.22 16.86 -15.85
N ILE A 410 -0.65 18.04 -15.47
CA ILE A 410 -1.68 18.24 -14.46
C ILE A 410 -3.04 18.08 -15.12
N LEU A 411 -3.77 17.04 -14.73
CA LEU A 411 -5.10 16.74 -15.25
C LEU A 411 -6.19 17.54 -14.54
N ASP A 412 -6.06 17.71 -13.21
CA ASP A 412 -7.04 18.37 -12.38
C ASP A 412 -6.38 19.00 -11.15
N VAL A 413 -6.93 20.14 -10.70
CA VAL A 413 -6.54 20.77 -9.44
C VAL A 413 -7.82 21.07 -8.66
N PHE A 414 -7.98 20.37 -7.56
CA PHE A 414 -9.10 20.52 -6.66
C PHE A 414 -8.66 21.07 -5.31
N PHE A 415 -9.48 21.89 -4.67
CA PHE A 415 -9.24 22.31 -3.30
C PHE A 415 -10.51 22.33 -2.45
N ILE A 416 -10.34 22.15 -1.16
CA ILE A 416 -11.30 22.43 -0.10
C ILE A 416 -10.71 23.51 0.80
N ASP A 417 -11.47 24.53 1.09
CA ASP A 417 -11.15 25.60 2.05
C ASP A 417 -12.23 25.58 3.16
N LYS A 418 -11.85 25.09 4.34
CA LYS A 418 -12.77 24.98 5.49
C LYS A 418 -13.12 26.31 6.12
N GLU A 419 -12.24 27.30 6.05
CA GLU A 419 -12.50 28.64 6.60
C GLU A 419 -13.63 29.33 5.82
N LYS A 420 -13.60 29.17 4.48
CA LYS A 420 -14.62 29.74 3.61
C LYS A 420 -15.78 28.81 3.32
N ASN A 421 -15.64 27.54 3.71
CA ASN A 421 -16.58 26.44 3.40
C ASN A 421 -16.89 26.33 1.90
N ILE A 422 -15.86 26.34 1.07
CA ILE A 422 -15.94 26.22 -0.40
C ILE A 422 -15.00 25.14 -0.91
N SER A 423 -15.30 24.66 -2.13
CA SER A 423 -14.37 23.87 -2.95
C SER A 423 -14.27 24.49 -4.34
N SER A 424 -13.28 24.05 -5.12
CA SER A 424 -13.14 24.50 -6.52
C SER A 424 -14.30 24.06 -7.42
N ASP A 425 -15.01 22.99 -7.03
CA ASP A 425 -16.23 22.55 -7.71
C ASP A 425 -17.44 23.31 -7.12
N VAL A 426 -17.51 24.62 -7.37
CA VAL A 426 -18.74 25.35 -7.09
C VAL A 426 -19.77 24.85 -8.12
N MET A 427 -20.87 24.25 -7.67
CA MET A 427 -21.99 23.98 -8.58
C MET A 427 -22.42 25.31 -9.22
N LYS A 428 -22.19 25.43 -10.52
CA LYS A 428 -22.76 26.50 -11.35
C LYS A 428 -24.25 26.31 -11.46
#